data_3bb3471407a245e09ad178c37c8f85cf
#
_entry.id   3bb3471407a245e09ad178c37c8f85cf
#
_cell.length_a   1.000
_cell.length_b   1.000
_cell.length_c   1.000
_cell.angle_alpha   90.00
_cell.angle_beta   90.00
_cell.angle_gamma   90.00
#
_symmetry.space_group_name_H-M   'P 1'
#
loop_
_entity.id
_entity.type
_entity.pdbx_description
1 polymer ?
#
loop_
_entity_poly.entity_id
_entity_poly.type
_entity_poly.pdbx_seq_one_letter_code
_entity_poly.pdbx_strand_id
1 'polypeptide(L)'
;MLVALVAGLLTGWFADRAGGAGPSRCERFAAASVDRAREVTGTGRRVVVIGDSWSVGLGLADPAASWPARLPGSVHVAGFSGSGFSEHASECGPVSFADRVPAALADGADLVVVEGGLNDYDQPDAAITSGFVRLVREVGARRLVVVGPADAPSRTAEVPRVDALLAALCDEYAVPYVRTAGLALSYLDDDLHLTAASHVVFGDAVAAGIASVSARPAATGR
;
A
#
# COMPACT_ATOMS: atom_id res chain seq x y z
N MET A 1 11.56 -63.46 4.82
CA MET A 1 11.06 -62.55 3.80
C MET A 1 9.97 -61.55 4.26
N LEU A 2 9.63 -61.48 5.55
CA LEU A 2 8.57 -60.57 6.03
C LEU A 2 9.09 -59.18 6.51
N VAL A 3 10.39 -59.01 6.78
CA VAL A 3 10.95 -57.77 7.34
C VAL A 3 11.19 -56.69 6.27
N ALA A 4 11.37 -57.08 5.01
CA ALA A 4 11.63 -56.12 3.92
C ALA A 4 10.37 -55.37 3.42
N LEU A 5 9.17 -55.91 3.64
CA LEU A 5 7.91 -55.31 3.20
C LEU A 5 7.38 -54.21 4.15
N VAL A 6 7.80 -54.23 5.42
CA VAL A 6 7.35 -53.23 6.42
C VAL A 6 8.16 -51.93 6.29
N ALA A 7 9.43 -52.03 5.90
CA ALA A 7 10.29 -50.83 5.70
C ALA A 7 9.88 -49.99 4.49
N GLY A 8 9.35 -50.62 3.43
CA GLY A 8 8.89 -49.91 2.23
C GLY A 8 7.56 -49.15 2.44
N LEU A 9 6.71 -49.60 3.34
CA LEU A 9 5.43 -48.94 3.64
C LEU A 9 5.58 -47.71 4.57
N LEU A 10 6.62 -47.72 5.41
CA LEU A 10 6.88 -46.56 6.31
C LEU A 10 7.58 -45.40 5.59
N THR A 11 8.39 -45.67 4.59
CA THR A 11 9.05 -44.60 3.79
C THR A 11 8.08 -43.91 2.85
N GLY A 12 7.07 -44.58 2.33
CA GLY A 12 6.01 -43.95 1.51
C GLY A 12 5.08 -43.04 2.33
N TRP A 13 4.87 -43.32 3.60
CA TRP A 13 3.98 -42.56 4.47
C TRP A 13 4.60 -41.23 4.95
N PHE A 14 5.93 -41.14 5.00
CA PHE A 14 6.64 -39.92 5.34
C PHE A 14 6.86 -39.00 4.11
N ALA A 15 6.91 -39.56 2.91
CA ALA A 15 7.04 -38.77 1.68
C ALA A 15 5.75 -38.04 1.31
N ASP A 16 4.57 -38.58 1.63
CA ASP A 16 3.28 -37.95 1.36
C ASP A 16 2.93 -36.79 2.33
N ARG A 17 3.62 -36.68 3.46
CA ARG A 17 3.48 -35.57 4.41
C ARG A 17 4.42 -34.40 4.15
N ALA A 18 5.32 -34.52 3.21
CA ALA A 18 6.18 -33.43 2.72
C ALA A 18 5.57 -32.67 1.53
N GLY A 19 4.33 -32.92 1.18
CA GLY A 19 3.49 -32.09 0.33
C GLY A 19 3.14 -30.82 1.10
N GLY A 20 4.06 -29.83 1.11
CA GLY A 20 3.93 -28.59 1.86
C GLY A 20 2.63 -27.86 1.48
N ALA A 21 1.88 -27.43 2.48
CA ALA A 21 0.86 -26.43 2.28
C ALA A 21 1.49 -25.29 1.44
N GLY A 22 0.80 -24.87 0.39
CA GLY A 22 1.26 -23.74 -0.43
C GLY A 22 1.56 -22.50 0.43
N PRO A 23 2.24 -21.50 -0.09
CA PRO A 23 2.65 -20.33 0.69
C PRO A 23 1.44 -19.68 1.36
N SER A 24 1.60 -19.28 2.61
CA SER A 24 0.58 -18.54 3.37
C SER A 24 0.24 -17.21 2.67
N ARG A 25 -0.87 -16.60 3.05
CA ARG A 25 -1.26 -15.28 2.53
C ARG A 25 -0.15 -14.24 2.74
N CYS A 26 0.46 -14.21 3.93
CA CYS A 26 1.52 -13.25 4.25
C CYS A 26 2.80 -13.51 3.44
N GLU A 27 3.16 -14.77 3.20
CA GLU A 27 4.31 -15.09 2.34
C GLU A 27 4.07 -14.66 0.89
N ARG A 28 2.85 -14.85 0.36
CA ARG A 28 2.50 -14.33 -0.98
C ARG A 28 2.56 -12.81 -1.05
N PHE A 29 2.04 -12.11 -0.04
CA PHE A 29 2.09 -10.65 0.01
C PHE A 29 3.53 -10.13 0.14
N ALA A 30 4.38 -10.79 0.93
CA ALA A 30 5.78 -10.45 1.04
C ALA A 30 6.53 -10.65 -0.29
N ALA A 31 6.29 -11.77 -0.97
CA ALA A 31 6.87 -12.03 -2.29
C ALA A 31 6.44 -10.96 -3.32
N ALA A 32 5.15 -10.68 -3.41
CA ALA A 32 4.62 -9.65 -4.32
C ALA A 32 5.18 -8.24 -4.01
N SER A 33 5.37 -7.91 -2.73
CA SER A 33 6.00 -6.66 -2.30
C SER A 33 7.46 -6.56 -2.80
N VAL A 34 8.24 -7.64 -2.65
CA VAL A 34 9.63 -7.71 -3.13
C VAL A 34 9.69 -7.60 -4.65
N ASP A 35 8.82 -8.30 -5.37
CA ASP A 35 8.80 -8.25 -6.83
C ASP A 35 8.41 -6.85 -7.31
N ARG A 36 7.36 -6.25 -6.74
CA ARG A 36 6.93 -4.89 -7.09
C ARG A 36 8.01 -3.83 -6.82
N ALA A 37 8.79 -3.98 -5.75
CA ALA A 37 9.87 -3.04 -5.40
C ALA A 37 11.03 -3.03 -6.42
N ARG A 38 11.18 -4.09 -7.22
CA ARG A 38 12.19 -4.16 -8.31
C ARG A 38 11.77 -3.40 -9.56
N GLU A 39 10.47 -3.15 -9.72
CA GLU A 39 9.90 -2.51 -10.90
C GLU A 39 9.89 -0.99 -10.70
N VAL A 40 10.85 -0.30 -11.33
CA VAL A 40 10.93 1.16 -11.36
C VAL A 40 10.28 1.66 -12.65
N THR A 41 9.36 2.62 -12.54
CA THR A 41 8.68 3.20 -13.70
C THR A 41 9.08 4.66 -13.90
N GLY A 42 9.16 5.09 -15.16
CA GLY A 42 9.52 6.45 -15.52
C GLY A 42 10.99 6.82 -15.26
N THR A 43 11.29 8.12 -15.38
CA THR A 43 12.64 8.67 -15.20
C THR A 43 12.59 10.05 -14.57
N GLY A 44 13.70 10.53 -14.02
CA GLY A 44 13.79 11.88 -13.43
C GLY A 44 13.90 11.85 -11.90
N ARG A 45 13.20 12.76 -11.21
CA ARG A 45 13.23 12.86 -9.75
C ARG A 45 12.74 11.58 -9.09
N ARG A 46 13.38 11.18 -8.01
CA ARG A 46 13.04 9.96 -7.27
C ARG A 46 11.75 10.16 -6.47
N VAL A 47 10.71 9.45 -6.87
CA VAL A 47 9.42 9.39 -6.17
C VAL A 47 9.32 8.03 -5.49
N VAL A 48 9.10 8.02 -4.18
CA VAL A 48 8.87 6.80 -3.43
C VAL A 48 7.42 6.73 -3.03
N VAL A 49 6.73 5.67 -3.45
CA VAL A 49 5.34 5.38 -3.08
C VAL A 49 5.33 4.32 -2.00
N ILE A 50 4.75 4.63 -0.85
CA ILE A 50 4.46 3.67 0.22
C ILE A 50 2.96 3.46 0.21
N GLY A 51 2.51 2.24 -0.04
CA GLY A 51 1.08 1.98 -0.17
C GLY A 51 0.68 0.53 0.10
N ASP A 52 -0.56 0.22 -0.14
CA ASP A 52 -1.14 -1.09 0.11
C ASP A 52 -1.24 -1.97 -1.15
N SER A 53 -2.27 -2.80 -1.25
CA SER A 53 -2.51 -3.70 -2.38
C SER A 53 -2.74 -2.95 -3.71
N TRP A 54 -3.28 -1.73 -3.67
CA TRP A 54 -3.47 -0.93 -4.87
C TRP A 54 -2.14 -0.45 -5.44
N SER A 55 -1.20 -0.08 -4.57
CA SER A 55 0.16 0.28 -4.98
C SER A 55 0.98 -0.91 -5.45
N VAL A 56 0.77 -2.09 -4.83
CA VAL A 56 1.38 -3.36 -5.30
C VAL A 56 0.85 -3.74 -6.68
N GLY A 57 -0.41 -3.45 -6.98
CA GLY A 57 -1.09 -3.90 -8.20
C GLY A 57 -1.71 -5.29 -8.04
N LEU A 58 -2.21 -5.61 -6.84
CA LEU A 58 -2.85 -6.89 -6.57
C LEU A 58 -4.07 -7.08 -7.48
N GLY A 59 -4.12 -8.21 -8.16
CA GLY A 59 -5.18 -8.54 -9.13
C GLY A 59 -4.89 -8.10 -10.57
N LEU A 60 -3.84 -7.32 -10.83
CA LEU A 60 -3.40 -6.99 -12.18
C LEU A 60 -2.58 -8.14 -12.80
N ALA A 61 -2.73 -8.31 -14.11
CA ALA A 61 -1.88 -9.22 -14.88
C ALA A 61 -0.42 -8.72 -14.94
N ASP A 62 -0.25 -7.39 -14.93
CA ASP A 62 1.04 -6.70 -14.82
C ASP A 62 1.00 -5.74 -13.61
N PRO A 63 1.57 -6.12 -12.46
CA PRO A 63 1.63 -5.27 -11.28
C PRO A 63 2.35 -3.93 -11.48
N ALA A 64 3.30 -3.86 -12.43
CA ALA A 64 4.01 -2.62 -12.74
C ALA A 64 3.09 -1.56 -13.38
N ALA A 65 1.95 -1.98 -13.98
CA ALA A 65 0.92 -1.10 -14.51
C ALA A 65 -0.02 -0.53 -13.43
N SER A 66 0.23 -0.78 -12.14
CA SER A 66 -0.56 -0.19 -11.06
C SER A 66 -0.46 1.33 -11.04
N TRP A 67 -1.38 1.99 -10.34
CA TRP A 67 -1.56 3.44 -10.35
C TRP A 67 -0.26 4.27 -10.18
N PRO A 68 0.78 3.85 -9.41
CA PRO A 68 2.01 4.61 -9.27
C PRO A 68 2.74 4.84 -10.60
N ALA A 69 2.56 3.97 -11.58
CA ALA A 69 3.14 4.14 -12.91
C ALA A 69 2.66 5.41 -13.65
N ARG A 70 1.58 6.05 -13.16
CA ARG A 70 1.05 7.30 -13.71
C ARG A 70 1.73 8.55 -13.13
N LEU A 71 2.54 8.41 -12.09
CA LEU A 71 3.25 9.53 -11.47
C LEU A 71 4.46 9.95 -12.32
N PRO A 72 4.73 11.27 -12.43
CA PRO A 72 5.94 11.75 -13.09
C PRO A 72 7.16 11.52 -12.20
N GLY A 73 8.26 11.05 -12.77
CA GLY A 73 9.53 10.82 -12.08
C GLY A 73 10.02 9.38 -12.21
N SER A 74 11.10 9.05 -11.53
CA SER A 74 11.57 7.69 -11.31
C SER A 74 10.84 7.14 -10.09
N VAL A 75 9.82 6.31 -10.32
CA VAL A 75 8.88 5.87 -9.30
C VAL A 75 9.26 4.50 -8.74
N HIS A 76 9.49 4.47 -7.44
CA HIS A 76 9.83 3.28 -6.66
C HIS A 76 8.69 2.96 -5.71
N VAL A 77 8.20 1.72 -5.71
CA VAL A 77 7.04 1.33 -4.91
C VAL A 77 7.44 0.42 -3.76
N ALA A 78 7.19 0.88 -2.55
CA ALA A 78 7.26 0.11 -1.32
C ALA A 78 5.83 -0.27 -0.89
N GLY A 79 5.17 -1.12 -1.68
CA GLY A 79 3.81 -1.59 -1.43
C GLY A 79 3.79 -2.86 -0.60
N PHE A 80 2.72 -3.04 0.21
CA PHE A 80 2.44 -4.31 0.88
C PHE A 80 0.93 -4.51 1.01
N SER A 81 0.40 -5.57 0.41
CA SER A 81 -1.04 -5.85 0.40
C SER A 81 -1.59 -6.03 1.82
N GLY A 82 -2.69 -5.36 2.12
CA GLY A 82 -3.33 -5.41 3.44
C GLY A 82 -2.70 -4.50 4.50
N SER A 83 -1.69 -3.68 4.17
CA SER A 83 -1.12 -2.71 5.11
C SER A 83 -1.93 -1.42 5.19
N GLY A 84 -1.75 -0.67 6.27
CA GLY A 84 -2.42 0.60 6.53
C GLY A 84 -1.57 1.54 7.37
N PHE A 85 -2.19 2.61 7.86
CA PHE A 85 -1.58 3.52 8.83
C PHE A 85 -1.45 2.84 10.19
N SER A 86 -2.52 2.17 10.67
CA SER A 86 -2.49 1.39 11.91
C SER A 86 -1.49 0.23 11.80
N GLU A 87 -0.75 -0.01 12.86
CA GLU A 87 0.13 -1.19 12.99
C GLU A 87 -0.66 -2.50 12.99
N HIS A 88 -1.96 -2.43 13.27
CA HIS A 88 -2.86 -3.58 13.35
C HIS A 88 -3.74 -3.76 12.10
N ALA A 89 -3.58 -2.92 11.06
CA ALA A 89 -4.31 -3.07 9.81
C ALA A 89 -3.98 -4.39 9.09
N SER A 90 -2.78 -4.95 9.33
CA SER A 90 -2.32 -6.21 8.73
C SER A 90 -2.02 -7.26 9.79
N GLU A 91 -2.44 -8.50 9.52
CA GLU A 91 -2.07 -9.69 10.31
C GLU A 91 -0.64 -10.19 10.00
N CYS A 92 0.04 -9.60 9.00
CA CYS A 92 1.33 -10.06 8.48
C CYS A 92 2.55 -9.50 9.24
N GLY A 93 2.36 -9.00 10.46
CA GLY A 93 3.43 -8.46 11.29
C GLY A 93 3.72 -6.99 11.01
N PRO A 94 4.94 -6.48 11.27
CA PRO A 94 5.28 -5.07 11.21
C PRO A 94 5.43 -4.61 9.74
N VAL A 95 4.32 -4.38 9.07
CA VAL A 95 4.23 -3.98 7.66
C VAL A 95 3.39 -2.71 7.45
N SER A 96 3.07 -1.97 8.52
CA SER A 96 2.38 -0.68 8.40
C SER A 96 3.17 0.29 7.51
N PHE A 97 2.53 1.37 7.09
CA PHE A 97 3.24 2.36 6.27
C PHE A 97 4.48 2.89 6.99
N ALA A 98 4.39 3.21 8.29
CA ALA A 98 5.51 3.69 9.07
C ALA A 98 6.65 2.66 9.22
N ASP A 99 6.35 1.36 9.35
CA ASP A 99 7.36 0.30 9.45
C ASP A 99 8.26 0.24 8.22
N ARG A 100 7.70 0.58 7.05
CA ARG A 100 8.41 0.45 5.77
C ARG A 100 9.21 1.69 5.37
N VAL A 101 8.97 2.84 6.02
CA VAL A 101 9.67 4.11 5.72
C VAL A 101 11.18 3.97 5.73
N PRO A 102 11.84 3.38 6.77
CA PRO A 102 13.30 3.34 6.82
C PRO A 102 13.92 2.63 5.62
N ALA A 103 13.37 1.47 5.23
CA ALA A 103 13.85 0.71 4.08
C ALA A 103 13.50 1.40 2.76
N ALA A 104 12.28 1.93 2.63
CA ALA A 104 11.82 2.60 1.41
C ALA A 104 12.64 3.86 1.09
N LEU A 105 13.11 4.56 2.10
CA LEU A 105 13.85 5.83 1.96
C LEU A 105 15.36 5.70 2.15
N ALA A 106 15.91 4.48 2.18
CA ALA A 106 17.34 4.24 2.36
C ALA A 106 18.20 4.95 1.29
N ASP A 107 17.72 4.99 0.04
CA ASP A 107 18.37 5.69 -1.07
C ASP A 107 17.85 7.13 -1.28
N GLY A 108 17.14 7.68 -0.29
CA GLY A 108 16.53 9.01 -0.37
C GLY A 108 15.26 9.06 -1.22
N ALA A 109 14.64 10.25 -1.26
CA ALA A 109 13.49 10.56 -2.10
C ALA A 109 13.36 12.08 -2.27
N ASP A 110 13.00 12.52 -3.48
CA ASP A 110 12.60 13.91 -3.74
C ASP A 110 11.14 14.16 -3.37
N LEU A 111 10.33 13.10 -3.41
CA LEU A 111 8.93 13.09 -3.02
C LEU A 111 8.57 11.71 -2.43
N VAL A 112 7.91 11.72 -1.29
CA VAL A 112 7.28 10.54 -0.68
C VAL A 112 5.77 10.69 -0.88
N VAL A 113 5.14 9.67 -1.44
CA VAL A 113 3.68 9.57 -1.59
C VAL A 113 3.22 8.39 -0.76
N VAL A 114 2.30 8.62 0.19
CA VAL A 114 1.70 7.53 0.97
C VAL A 114 0.25 7.42 0.55
N GLU A 115 -0.15 6.24 0.10
CA GLU A 115 -1.51 5.96 -0.37
C GLU A 115 -2.13 4.82 0.43
N GLY A 116 -3.36 5.03 0.93
CA GLY A 116 -4.13 4.00 1.59
C GLY A 116 -5.18 4.52 2.56
N GLY A 117 -5.56 3.65 3.49
CA GLY A 117 -6.64 3.86 4.45
C GLY A 117 -7.78 2.84 4.32
N LEU A 118 -7.85 2.11 3.19
CA LEU A 118 -8.88 1.07 3.00
C LEU A 118 -8.74 -0.09 3.99
N ASN A 119 -7.51 -0.41 4.40
CA ASN A 119 -7.25 -1.48 5.37
C ASN A 119 -7.37 -1.02 6.83
N ASP A 120 -7.54 0.29 7.04
CA ASP A 120 -7.81 0.88 8.36
C ASP A 120 -9.31 0.96 8.68
N TYR A 121 -10.17 0.39 7.85
CA TYR A 121 -11.63 0.49 7.93
C TYR A 121 -12.20 0.04 9.29
N ASP A 122 -11.64 -0.97 9.92
CA ASP A 122 -12.05 -1.54 11.20
C ASP A 122 -11.15 -1.10 12.36
N GLN A 123 -10.15 -0.25 12.08
CA GLN A 123 -9.21 0.21 13.11
C GLN A 123 -9.76 1.40 13.89
N PRO A 124 -9.50 1.47 15.21
CA PRO A 124 -9.84 2.64 16.01
C PRO A 124 -9.10 3.91 15.51
N ASP A 125 -9.76 5.06 15.59
CA ASP A 125 -9.15 6.35 15.21
C ASP A 125 -7.81 6.61 15.89
N ALA A 126 -7.68 6.23 17.16
CA ALA A 126 -6.44 6.37 17.92
C ALA A 126 -5.29 5.54 17.34
N ALA A 127 -5.55 4.35 16.81
CA ALA A 127 -4.53 3.51 16.18
C ALA A 127 -4.09 4.09 14.83
N ILE A 128 -5.03 4.57 14.01
CA ILE A 128 -4.74 5.27 12.75
C ILE A 128 -3.92 6.54 13.03
N THR A 129 -4.33 7.34 14.00
CA THR A 129 -3.62 8.56 14.42
C THR A 129 -2.19 8.25 14.87
N SER A 130 -2.00 7.25 15.72
CA SER A 130 -0.68 6.84 16.19
C SER A 130 0.24 6.43 15.03
N GLY A 131 -0.28 5.62 14.09
CA GLY A 131 0.46 5.19 12.91
C GLY A 131 0.79 6.35 11.98
N PHE A 132 -0.16 7.28 11.76
CA PHE A 132 0.08 8.49 10.97
C PHE A 132 1.18 9.39 11.58
N VAL A 133 1.12 9.65 12.88
CA VAL A 133 2.14 10.46 13.59
C VAL A 133 3.52 9.81 13.49
N ARG A 134 3.58 8.50 13.67
CA ARG A 134 4.82 7.75 13.49
C ARG A 134 5.33 7.84 12.06
N LEU A 135 4.46 7.70 11.05
CA LEU A 135 4.81 7.84 9.64
C LEU A 135 5.45 9.21 9.35
N VAL A 136 4.80 10.30 9.78
CA VAL A 136 5.30 11.67 9.58
C VAL A 136 6.69 11.84 10.22
N ARG A 137 6.87 11.32 11.43
CA ARG A 137 8.16 11.35 12.13
C ARG A 137 9.25 10.58 11.38
N GLU A 138 8.96 9.37 10.89
CA GLU A 138 9.91 8.54 10.14
C GLU A 138 10.28 9.15 8.77
N VAL A 139 9.31 9.77 8.08
CA VAL A 139 9.58 10.50 6.82
C VAL A 139 10.46 11.73 7.07
N GLY A 140 10.29 12.38 8.22
CA GLY A 140 11.10 13.54 8.62
C GLY A 140 10.88 14.76 7.73
N ALA A 141 11.95 15.47 7.41
CA ALA A 141 11.89 16.74 6.64
C ALA A 141 11.68 16.53 5.11
N ARG A 142 11.45 15.32 4.64
CA ARG A 142 11.22 15.07 3.21
C ARG A 142 9.84 15.55 2.79
N ARG A 143 9.71 15.87 1.50
CA ARG A 143 8.40 16.22 0.95
C ARG A 143 7.49 14.99 1.00
N LEU A 144 6.40 15.10 1.75
CA LEU A 144 5.38 14.08 1.93
C LEU A 144 4.06 14.56 1.32
N VAL A 145 3.36 13.67 0.64
CA VAL A 145 1.96 13.82 0.24
C VAL A 145 1.21 12.56 0.65
N VAL A 146 0.05 12.71 1.25
CA VAL A 146 -0.84 11.61 1.59
C VAL A 146 -2.01 11.58 0.61
N VAL A 147 -2.30 10.41 0.10
CA VAL A 147 -3.44 10.10 -0.77
C VAL A 147 -4.43 9.29 0.03
N GLY A 148 -5.62 9.81 0.21
CA GLY A 148 -6.68 9.16 0.98
C GLY A 148 -7.36 8.01 0.24
N PRO A 149 -8.20 7.24 0.95
CA PRO A 149 -8.92 6.12 0.35
C PRO A 149 -10.00 6.59 -0.62
N ALA A 150 -10.22 5.84 -1.70
CA ALA A 150 -11.37 6.00 -2.57
C ALA A 150 -12.56 5.12 -2.09
N ASP A 151 -13.74 5.38 -2.64
CA ASP A 151 -15.00 4.72 -2.26
C ASP A 151 -15.06 3.27 -2.78
N ALA A 152 -14.32 2.35 -2.16
CA ALA A 152 -14.41 0.93 -2.48
C ALA A 152 -15.73 0.34 -1.97
N PRO A 153 -16.54 -0.37 -2.81
CA PRO A 153 -17.86 -0.87 -2.42
C PRO A 153 -17.86 -1.71 -1.15
N SER A 154 -16.85 -2.58 -0.98
CA SER A 154 -16.71 -3.42 0.23
C SER A 154 -16.33 -2.65 1.50
N ARG A 155 -16.07 -1.33 1.43
CA ARG A 155 -15.64 -0.45 2.54
C ARG A 155 -16.46 0.85 2.61
N THR A 156 -17.56 0.94 1.88
CA THR A 156 -18.36 2.18 1.72
C THR A 156 -18.84 2.78 3.04
N ALA A 157 -19.12 1.94 4.04
CA ALA A 157 -19.60 2.42 5.35
C ALA A 157 -18.49 3.13 6.16
N GLU A 158 -17.25 2.69 6.06
CA GLU A 158 -16.14 3.10 6.92
C GLU A 158 -15.20 4.12 6.26
N VAL A 159 -15.10 4.11 4.93
CA VAL A 159 -14.22 5.00 4.16
C VAL A 159 -14.43 6.48 4.51
N PRO A 160 -15.67 7.02 4.62
CA PRO A 160 -15.86 8.44 4.95
C PRO A 160 -15.25 8.84 6.29
N ARG A 161 -15.28 7.95 7.29
CA ARG A 161 -14.65 8.18 8.61
C ARG A 161 -13.13 8.22 8.48
N VAL A 162 -12.54 7.23 7.81
CA VAL A 162 -11.08 7.15 7.63
C VAL A 162 -10.56 8.33 6.80
N ASP A 163 -11.25 8.67 5.70
CA ASP A 163 -10.90 9.81 4.85
C ASP A 163 -10.95 11.15 5.62
N ALA A 164 -12.00 11.36 6.42
CA ALA A 164 -12.13 12.56 7.25
C ALA A 164 -11.02 12.66 8.31
N LEU A 165 -10.70 11.55 8.98
CA LEU A 165 -9.63 11.50 9.97
C LEU A 165 -8.27 11.80 9.34
N LEU A 166 -7.94 11.17 8.22
CA LEU A 166 -6.67 11.39 7.51
C LEU A 166 -6.55 12.83 7.00
N ALA A 167 -7.64 13.41 6.48
CA ALA A 167 -7.65 14.81 6.06
C ALA A 167 -7.39 15.77 7.23
N ALA A 168 -8.01 15.53 8.40
CA ALA A 168 -7.79 16.33 9.61
C ALA A 168 -6.35 16.21 10.12
N LEU A 169 -5.79 15.01 10.15
CA LEU A 169 -4.40 14.78 10.53
C LEU A 169 -3.43 15.46 9.56
N CYS A 170 -3.70 15.38 8.27
CA CYS A 170 -2.88 16.07 7.26
C CYS A 170 -2.90 17.59 7.45
N ASP A 171 -4.05 18.18 7.78
CA ASP A 171 -4.17 19.60 8.10
C ASP A 171 -3.37 19.95 9.37
N GLU A 172 -3.53 19.19 10.45
CA GLU A 172 -2.83 19.37 11.72
C GLU A 172 -1.30 19.35 11.56
N TYR A 173 -0.79 18.40 10.76
CA TYR A 173 0.65 18.20 10.55
C TYR A 173 1.20 18.94 9.33
N ALA A 174 0.41 19.80 8.69
CA ALA A 174 0.76 20.53 7.48
C ALA A 174 1.28 19.64 6.34
N VAL A 175 0.70 18.44 6.21
CA VAL A 175 0.97 17.47 5.14
C VAL A 175 -0.05 17.66 4.02
N PRO A 176 0.36 17.88 2.76
CA PRO A 176 -0.57 17.93 1.65
C PRO A 176 -1.40 16.64 1.52
N TYR A 177 -2.71 16.80 1.37
CA TYR A 177 -3.67 15.69 1.23
C TYR A 177 -4.32 15.69 -0.15
N VAL A 178 -4.31 14.55 -0.82
CA VAL A 178 -5.03 14.31 -2.07
C VAL A 178 -6.25 13.44 -1.78
N ARG A 179 -7.43 14.04 -1.90
CA ARG A 179 -8.70 13.33 -1.72
C ARG A 179 -9.04 12.56 -2.98
N THR A 180 -9.41 11.29 -2.84
CA THR A 180 -9.80 10.41 -3.95
C THR A 180 -11.25 9.89 -3.83
N ALA A 181 -11.92 10.21 -2.72
CA ALA A 181 -13.36 9.95 -2.59
C ALA A 181 -14.16 10.63 -3.72
N GLY A 182 -15.17 9.96 -4.23
CA GLY A 182 -16.00 10.42 -5.35
C GLY A 182 -15.42 10.16 -6.74
N LEU A 183 -14.25 9.54 -6.88
CA LEU A 183 -13.76 9.10 -8.19
C LEU A 183 -14.64 7.97 -8.74
N ALA A 184 -15.04 8.07 -10.02
CA ALA A 184 -15.78 7.02 -10.70
C ALA A 184 -14.81 5.87 -11.07
N LEU A 185 -14.73 4.85 -10.22
CA LEU A 185 -13.85 3.71 -10.35
C LEU A 185 -14.64 2.41 -10.52
N SER A 186 -14.06 1.46 -11.25
CA SER A 186 -14.57 0.09 -11.37
C SER A 186 -13.65 -0.87 -10.62
N TYR A 187 -14.24 -1.87 -10.01
CA TYR A 187 -13.58 -2.80 -9.11
C TYR A 187 -13.60 -4.22 -9.71
N LEU A 188 -12.72 -5.08 -9.23
CA LEU A 188 -12.76 -6.51 -9.48
C LEU A 188 -13.94 -7.15 -8.72
N ASP A 189 -14.16 -8.44 -8.90
CA ASP A 189 -15.29 -9.18 -8.31
C ASP A 189 -15.29 -9.19 -6.76
N ASP A 190 -14.20 -8.74 -6.13
CA ASP A 190 -14.08 -8.60 -4.68
C ASP A 190 -14.57 -7.24 -4.14
N ASP A 191 -15.07 -6.36 -5.00
CA ASP A 191 -15.55 -5.02 -4.64
C ASP A 191 -14.53 -4.17 -3.86
N LEU A 192 -13.25 -4.48 -4.00
CA LEU A 192 -12.16 -3.82 -3.30
C LEU A 192 -11.02 -3.39 -4.22
N HIS A 193 -10.51 -4.32 -5.04
CA HIS A 193 -9.35 -4.05 -5.88
C HIS A 193 -9.78 -3.44 -7.23
N LEU A 194 -8.96 -2.49 -7.70
CA LEU A 194 -9.26 -1.77 -8.93
C LEU A 194 -9.05 -2.64 -10.17
N THR A 195 -9.90 -2.43 -11.18
CA THR A 195 -9.61 -2.90 -12.54
C THR A 195 -8.38 -2.18 -13.11
N ALA A 196 -7.74 -2.74 -14.14
CA ALA A 196 -6.62 -2.10 -14.82
C ALA A 196 -6.97 -0.69 -15.35
N ALA A 197 -8.17 -0.51 -15.87
CA ALA A 197 -8.66 0.80 -16.34
C ALA A 197 -8.79 1.79 -15.17
N SER A 198 -9.28 1.34 -14.02
CA SER A 198 -9.42 2.20 -12.84
C SER A 198 -8.08 2.54 -12.18
N HIS A 199 -7.06 1.69 -12.29
CA HIS A 199 -5.70 2.08 -11.90
C HIS A 199 -5.18 3.28 -12.72
N VAL A 200 -5.51 3.37 -14.00
CA VAL A 200 -5.16 4.54 -14.83
C VAL A 200 -5.91 5.78 -14.37
N VAL A 201 -7.22 5.68 -14.18
CA VAL A 201 -8.07 6.80 -13.72
C VAL A 201 -7.62 7.32 -12.36
N PHE A 202 -7.41 6.40 -11.42
CA PHE A 202 -6.95 6.74 -10.06
C PHE A 202 -5.57 7.39 -10.09
N GLY A 203 -4.62 6.81 -10.82
CA GLY A 203 -3.26 7.32 -10.92
C GLY A 203 -3.18 8.70 -11.58
N ASP A 204 -3.96 8.95 -12.64
CA ASP A 204 -4.03 10.27 -13.29
C ASP A 204 -4.65 11.32 -12.35
N ALA A 205 -5.68 10.96 -11.59
CA ALA A 205 -6.27 11.84 -10.58
C ALA A 205 -5.28 12.17 -9.45
N VAL A 206 -4.54 11.16 -8.96
CA VAL A 206 -3.50 11.36 -7.94
C VAL A 206 -2.38 12.25 -8.46
N ALA A 207 -1.89 12.02 -9.68
CA ALA A 207 -0.84 12.85 -10.29
C ALA A 207 -1.28 14.33 -10.41
N ALA A 208 -2.52 14.57 -10.86
CA ALA A 208 -3.11 15.91 -10.93
C ALA A 208 -3.27 16.53 -9.54
N GLY A 209 -3.73 15.76 -8.55
CA GLY A 209 -3.86 16.17 -7.15
C GLY A 209 -2.51 16.60 -6.56
N ILE A 210 -1.46 15.79 -6.73
CA ILE A 210 -0.10 16.10 -6.26
C ILE A 210 0.41 17.40 -6.91
N ALA A 211 0.22 17.60 -8.20
CA ALA A 211 0.59 18.84 -8.90
C ALA A 211 -0.12 20.06 -8.30
N SER A 212 -1.42 19.94 -8.03
CA SER A 212 -2.23 21.02 -7.44
C SER A 212 -1.78 21.41 -6.03
N VAL A 213 -1.58 20.42 -5.12
CA VAL A 213 -1.16 20.70 -3.74
C VAL A 213 0.28 21.21 -3.67
N SER A 214 1.13 20.81 -4.62
CA SER A 214 2.52 21.28 -4.71
C SER A 214 2.66 22.70 -5.26
N ALA A 215 1.67 23.20 -5.99
CA ALA A 215 1.66 24.57 -6.54
C ALA A 215 1.16 25.60 -5.52
N ARG A 216 0.51 25.19 -4.41
CA ARG A 216 0.06 26.11 -3.37
C ARG A 216 1.28 26.62 -2.58
N PRO A 217 1.50 27.95 -2.50
CA PRO A 217 2.52 28.49 -1.61
C PRO A 217 2.18 28.09 -0.17
N ALA A 218 3.21 27.72 0.61
CA ALA A 218 3.03 27.50 2.04
C ALA A 218 2.31 28.73 2.62
N ALA A 219 1.19 28.51 3.31
CA ALA A 219 0.52 29.60 4.01
C ALA A 219 1.54 30.20 4.98
N THR A 220 1.94 31.43 4.71
CA THR A 220 2.82 32.19 5.62
C THR A 220 2.04 32.36 6.91
N GLY A 221 2.39 31.54 7.90
CA GLY A 221 1.83 31.62 9.25
C GLY A 221 1.99 33.03 9.78
N ARG A 222 0.88 33.57 10.25
CA ARG A 222 0.85 34.80 11.06
C ARG A 222 1.21 34.45 12.51
#